data_c37fd4ec9295c5b52dff350271c2fcf2
#
_entry.id   c37fd4ec9295c5b52dff350271c2fcf2
#
_cell.length_a   1.000
_cell.length_b   1.000
_cell.length_c   1.000
_cell.angle_alpha   90.00
_cell.angle_beta   90.00
_cell.angle_gamma   90.00
#
_symmetry.space_group_name_H-M   'P 1'
#
loop_
_entity.id
_entity.type
_entity.pdbx_description
1 polymer ?
#
loop_
_entity_poly.entity_id
_entity_poly.type
_entity_poly.pdbx_seq_one_letter_code
_entity_poly.pdbx_strand_id
1 'polypeptide(L)'
;CRIYAEDSSKNFLPSIGRLTRYIEPVGKNVRIDSGVVEGSEISMFYDPMISKLCTHSRTRTEAINEMINALDRYYIEGVKTNRDFLSNILQKTSFHSGLYSTSFISDEYPDGYNSNSVSIKNREILYCVATFVNFQYLLRAASISNQLKGFNKTVGNMWNVVDGKKNISVKINFNNFNNNYDVYLLNKHFSIKSNWKIGYPLFSAIIDNKLHYFAINRDGVRFK
;
A
#
# COMPACT_ATOMS: atom_id res chain seq x y z
N CYS A 1 12.65 -11.90 6.57
CA CYS A 1 11.58 -11.45 7.46
C CYS A 1 10.64 -12.60 7.80
N ARG A 2 10.17 -12.61 9.04
CA ARG A 2 9.07 -13.48 9.47
C ARG A 2 7.79 -12.65 9.55
N ILE A 3 6.78 -13.05 8.81
CA ILE A 3 5.49 -12.38 8.83
C ILE A 3 4.59 -13.07 9.85
N TYR A 4 4.18 -12.30 10.85
CA TYR A 4 3.32 -12.75 11.94
C TYR A 4 1.96 -12.07 11.89
N ALA A 5 0.92 -12.79 12.29
CA ALA A 5 -0.39 -12.22 12.55
C ALA A 5 -0.40 -11.53 13.94
N GLU A 6 0.16 -10.33 14.01
CA GLU A 6 0.36 -9.54 15.22
C GLU A 6 0.06 -8.06 14.96
N ASP A 7 -0.56 -7.39 15.92
CA ASP A 7 -0.77 -5.95 15.89
C ASP A 7 0.42 -5.24 16.53
N SER A 8 1.35 -4.75 15.69
CA SER A 8 2.56 -4.05 16.14
C SER A 8 2.24 -2.76 16.92
N SER A 9 1.09 -2.12 16.68
CA SER A 9 0.66 -0.92 17.40
C SER A 9 0.12 -1.21 18.80
N LYS A 10 -0.17 -2.48 19.09
CA LYS A 10 -0.66 -2.98 20.38
C LYS A 10 0.35 -3.92 21.03
N ASN A 11 1.61 -3.55 21.01
CA ASN A 11 2.68 -4.33 21.60
C ASN A 11 2.72 -5.78 21.11
N PHE A 12 2.53 -5.97 19.78
CA PHE A 12 2.57 -7.28 19.11
C PHE A 12 1.55 -8.29 19.61
N LEU A 13 0.40 -7.83 20.05
CA LEU A 13 -0.70 -8.74 20.41
C LEU A 13 -1.08 -9.63 19.20
N PRO A 14 -1.23 -10.95 19.40
CA PRO A 14 -1.69 -11.85 18.34
C PRO A 14 -3.01 -11.39 17.73
N SER A 15 -3.11 -11.41 16.41
CA SER A 15 -4.31 -11.11 15.66
C SER A 15 -4.87 -12.39 15.08
N ILE A 16 -5.92 -12.90 15.69
CA ILE A 16 -6.62 -14.14 15.27
C ILE A 16 -7.70 -13.80 14.23
N GLY A 17 -8.03 -14.76 13.39
CA GLY A 17 -9.10 -14.63 12.40
C GLY A 17 -8.78 -15.32 11.09
N ARG A 18 -9.69 -15.17 10.13
CA ARG A 18 -9.56 -15.76 8.80
C ARG A 18 -8.84 -14.80 7.86
N LEU A 19 -7.90 -15.31 7.08
CA LEU A 19 -7.28 -14.58 5.97
C LEU A 19 -8.30 -14.43 4.84
N THR A 20 -8.87 -13.26 4.70
CA THR A 20 -9.90 -12.98 3.68
C THR A 20 -9.30 -12.76 2.31
N ARG A 21 -8.04 -12.26 2.27
CA ARG A 21 -7.22 -12.15 1.06
C ARG A 21 -5.77 -12.41 1.40
N TYR A 22 -5.10 -13.16 0.53
CA TYR A 22 -3.70 -13.49 0.71
C TYR A 22 -3.01 -13.57 -0.66
N ILE A 23 -2.17 -12.56 -0.97
CA ILE A 23 -1.46 -12.44 -2.24
C ILE A 23 0.03 -12.28 -1.94
N GLU A 24 0.79 -13.27 -2.31
CA GLU A 24 2.24 -13.30 -2.12
C GLU A 24 2.95 -12.42 -3.16
N PRO A 25 4.04 -11.71 -2.77
CA PRO A 25 4.87 -11.00 -3.73
C PRO A 25 5.63 -11.98 -4.61
N VAL A 26 5.61 -11.74 -5.92
CA VAL A 26 6.34 -12.54 -6.91
C VAL A 26 7.55 -11.76 -7.40
N GLY A 27 8.72 -12.41 -7.49
CA GLY A 27 9.93 -11.79 -8.01
C GLY A 27 11.08 -12.79 -8.12
N LYS A 28 12.02 -12.55 -9.06
CA LYS A 28 13.18 -13.41 -9.29
C LYS A 28 14.04 -13.60 -8.04
N ASN A 29 14.10 -12.56 -7.21
CA ASN A 29 14.95 -12.52 -6.01
C ASN A 29 14.13 -12.63 -4.71
N VAL A 30 12.90 -13.10 -4.79
CA VAL A 30 11.96 -13.25 -3.68
C VAL A 30 11.60 -14.71 -3.51
N ARG A 31 11.72 -15.21 -2.28
CA ARG A 31 11.24 -16.54 -1.88
C ARG A 31 10.31 -16.39 -0.68
N ILE A 32 9.20 -17.09 -0.73
CA ILE A 32 8.25 -17.16 0.37
C ILE A 32 8.07 -18.62 0.76
N ASP A 33 8.25 -18.87 2.05
CA ASP A 33 7.93 -20.15 2.66
C ASP A 33 6.65 -19.92 3.48
N SER A 34 5.50 -20.20 2.88
CA SER A 34 4.18 -19.95 3.46
C SER A 34 3.66 -21.16 4.22
N GLY A 35 3.07 -20.91 5.39
CA GLY A 35 2.35 -21.94 6.17
C GLY A 35 0.83 -21.86 5.99
N VAL A 36 0.32 -20.92 5.18
CA VAL A 36 -1.11 -20.62 5.03
C VAL A 36 -1.45 -20.35 3.57
N VAL A 37 -2.75 -20.36 3.27
CA VAL A 37 -3.34 -19.94 2.00
C VAL A 37 -4.51 -18.99 2.26
N GLU A 38 -5.02 -18.35 1.22
CA GLU A 38 -6.25 -17.56 1.33
C GLU A 38 -7.39 -18.43 1.89
N GLY A 39 -8.10 -17.92 2.89
CA GLY A 39 -9.15 -18.64 3.60
C GLY A 39 -8.68 -19.40 4.85
N SER A 40 -7.36 -19.55 5.07
CA SER A 40 -6.82 -20.15 6.31
C SER A 40 -7.22 -19.33 7.54
N GLU A 41 -7.39 -20.02 8.66
CA GLU A 41 -7.70 -19.42 9.95
C GLU A 41 -6.44 -19.36 10.82
N ILE A 42 -6.13 -18.19 11.35
CA ILE A 42 -5.06 -17.98 12.31
C ILE A 42 -5.63 -18.21 13.71
N SER A 43 -5.15 -19.27 14.35
CA SER A 43 -5.60 -19.72 15.66
C SER A 43 -4.78 -19.08 16.78
N MET A 44 -5.42 -18.92 17.96
CA MET A 44 -4.73 -18.49 19.18
C MET A 44 -3.91 -19.64 19.86
N PHE A 45 -4.10 -20.88 19.41
CA PHE A 45 -3.50 -22.07 20.04
C PHE A 45 -2.13 -22.45 19.45
N TYR A 46 -1.70 -21.78 18.37
CA TYR A 46 -0.45 -22.03 17.67
C TYR A 46 0.31 -20.74 17.42
N ASP A 47 1.55 -20.89 16.98
CA ASP A 47 2.40 -19.76 16.53
C ASP A 47 1.65 -18.95 15.43
N PRO A 48 1.45 -17.64 15.62
CA PRO A 48 0.76 -16.80 14.63
C PRO A 48 1.62 -16.50 13.39
N MET A 49 2.70 -17.23 13.15
CA MET A 49 3.56 -17.06 11.98
C MET A 49 2.82 -17.46 10.69
N ILE A 50 2.69 -16.50 9.78
CA ILE A 50 2.04 -16.69 8.47
C ILE A 50 3.06 -17.26 7.48
N SER A 51 4.22 -16.62 7.36
CA SER A 51 5.22 -16.98 6.36
C SER A 51 6.62 -16.47 6.71
N LYS A 52 7.61 -17.00 5.99
CA LYS A 52 8.98 -16.46 5.94
C LYS A 52 9.20 -15.85 4.57
N LEU A 53 9.45 -14.56 4.53
CA LEU A 53 9.79 -13.82 3.32
C LEU A 53 11.31 -13.63 3.27
N CYS A 54 11.93 -14.11 2.20
CA CYS A 54 13.36 -14.01 1.96
C CYS A 54 13.63 -13.29 0.64
N THR A 55 14.64 -12.41 0.65
CA THR A 55 15.13 -11.74 -0.55
C THR A 55 16.64 -11.93 -0.69
N HIS A 56 17.11 -11.94 -1.93
CA HIS A 56 18.52 -12.06 -2.27
C HIS A 56 18.93 -11.00 -3.29
N SER A 57 20.10 -10.39 -3.10
CA SER A 57 20.72 -9.47 -4.07
C SER A 57 22.23 -9.47 -3.90
N ARG A 58 22.95 -8.79 -4.79
CA ARG A 58 24.42 -8.74 -4.74
C ARG A 58 24.96 -8.00 -3.54
N THR A 59 24.25 -6.96 -3.11
CA THR A 59 24.64 -6.13 -1.97
C THR A 59 23.57 -6.14 -0.89
N ARG A 60 23.98 -5.81 0.35
CA ARG A 60 23.04 -5.64 1.48
C ARG A 60 21.96 -4.60 1.19
N THR A 61 22.35 -3.45 0.65
CA THR A 61 21.41 -2.35 0.33
C THR A 61 20.37 -2.77 -0.69
N GLU A 62 20.79 -3.45 -1.76
CA GLU A 62 19.86 -3.98 -2.76
C GLU A 62 18.92 -5.04 -2.16
N ALA A 63 19.42 -5.94 -1.31
CA ALA A 63 18.59 -6.94 -0.64
C ALA A 63 17.54 -6.31 0.30
N ILE A 64 17.92 -5.24 1.02
CA ILE A 64 16.99 -4.46 1.86
C ILE A 64 15.91 -3.79 1.00
N ASN A 65 16.31 -3.13 -0.08
CA ASN A 65 15.36 -2.48 -0.99
C ASN A 65 14.39 -3.49 -1.62
N GLU A 66 14.89 -4.66 -2.03
CA GLU A 66 14.03 -5.72 -2.56
C GLU A 66 13.09 -6.26 -1.48
N MET A 67 13.53 -6.36 -0.22
CA MET A 67 12.67 -6.77 0.89
C MET A 67 11.55 -5.74 1.15
N ILE A 68 11.87 -4.45 1.14
CA ILE A 68 10.85 -3.38 1.27
C ILE A 68 9.84 -3.48 0.13
N ASN A 69 10.31 -3.61 -1.11
CA ASN A 69 9.45 -3.75 -2.28
C ASN A 69 8.58 -5.03 -2.21
N ALA A 70 9.12 -6.12 -1.67
CA ALA A 70 8.38 -7.36 -1.49
C ALA A 70 7.31 -7.21 -0.40
N LEU A 71 7.63 -6.57 0.73
CA LEU A 71 6.67 -6.26 1.78
C LEU A 71 5.53 -5.36 1.27
N ASP A 72 5.83 -4.36 0.45
CA ASP A 72 4.83 -3.45 -0.14
C ASP A 72 3.86 -4.19 -1.08
N ARG A 73 4.34 -5.24 -1.77
CA ARG A 73 3.54 -6.10 -2.65
C ARG A 73 2.82 -7.22 -1.93
N TYR A 74 3.14 -7.46 -0.65
CA TYR A 74 2.52 -8.53 0.13
C TYR A 74 1.16 -8.08 0.65
N TYR A 75 0.09 -8.59 0.04
CA TYR A 75 -1.26 -8.23 0.44
C TYR A 75 -1.88 -9.29 1.35
N ILE A 76 -2.16 -8.92 2.59
CA ILE A 76 -2.75 -9.77 3.61
C ILE A 76 -3.91 -9.01 4.25
N GLU A 77 -5.10 -9.60 4.23
CA GLU A 77 -6.31 -9.02 4.81
C GLU A 77 -7.04 -10.04 5.68
N GLY A 78 -7.79 -9.55 6.67
CA GLY A 78 -8.54 -10.35 7.64
C GLY A 78 -7.90 -10.36 9.02
N VAL A 79 -6.57 -10.24 9.09
CA VAL A 79 -5.80 -10.13 10.34
C VAL A 79 -4.84 -8.94 10.27
N LYS A 80 -4.42 -8.44 11.44
CA LYS A 80 -3.30 -7.50 11.53
C LYS A 80 -1.98 -8.27 11.40
N THR A 81 -0.99 -7.64 10.80
CA THR A 81 0.34 -8.24 10.63
C THR A 81 1.44 -7.27 11.06
N ASN A 82 2.61 -7.81 11.38
CA ASN A 82 3.80 -7.02 11.71
C ASN A 82 4.50 -6.42 10.46
N ARG A 83 3.91 -6.54 9.26
CA ARG A 83 4.51 -6.13 7.98
C ARG A 83 4.98 -4.67 7.97
N ASP A 84 4.14 -3.75 8.48
CA ASP A 84 4.45 -2.32 8.47
C ASP A 84 5.61 -1.99 9.43
N PHE A 85 5.70 -2.69 10.57
CA PHE A 85 6.83 -2.60 11.49
C PHE A 85 8.12 -3.09 10.85
N LEU A 86 8.09 -4.23 10.15
CA LEU A 86 9.23 -4.76 9.42
C LEU A 86 9.72 -3.80 8.35
N SER A 87 8.81 -3.22 7.56
CA SER A 87 9.15 -2.20 6.57
C SER A 87 9.79 -0.97 7.21
N ASN A 88 9.30 -0.55 8.37
CA ASN A 88 9.86 0.60 9.10
C ASN A 88 11.28 0.31 9.62
N ILE A 89 11.54 -0.88 10.18
CA ILE A 89 12.86 -1.31 10.59
C ILE A 89 13.85 -1.26 9.42
N LEU A 90 13.48 -1.82 8.29
CA LEU A 90 14.32 -1.88 7.09
C LEU A 90 14.69 -0.50 6.55
N GLN A 91 13.90 0.52 6.83
CA GLN A 91 14.15 1.91 6.42
C GLN A 91 15.04 2.70 7.39
N LYS A 92 15.36 2.14 8.56
CA LYS A 92 16.23 2.81 9.54
C LYS A 92 17.68 2.86 9.06
N THR A 93 18.32 4.00 9.23
CA THR A 93 19.75 4.19 8.86
C THR A 93 20.65 3.23 9.61
N SER A 94 20.39 3.01 10.90
CA SER A 94 21.09 2.06 11.76
C SER A 94 21.00 0.62 11.24
N PHE A 95 19.83 0.22 10.69
CA PHE A 95 19.67 -1.08 10.04
C PHE A 95 20.45 -1.17 8.72
N HIS A 96 20.40 -0.12 7.89
CA HIS A 96 21.15 -0.06 6.62
C HIS A 96 22.66 -0.15 6.81
N SER A 97 23.21 0.55 7.81
CA SER A 97 24.64 0.56 8.11
C SER A 97 25.15 -0.78 8.68
N GLY A 98 24.26 -1.63 9.20
CA GLY A 98 24.60 -2.87 9.86
C GLY A 98 25.11 -2.68 11.30
N LEU A 99 25.08 -1.45 11.82
CA LEU A 99 25.50 -1.09 13.17
C LEU A 99 24.33 -1.24 14.15
N TYR A 100 24.02 -2.46 14.52
CA TYR A 100 22.95 -2.76 15.48
C TYR A 100 23.31 -3.96 16.34
N SER A 101 22.72 -4.02 17.51
CA SER A 101 22.86 -5.09 18.49
C SER A 101 21.51 -5.73 18.79
N THR A 102 21.46 -6.61 19.77
CA THR A 102 20.21 -7.21 20.27
C THR A 102 19.28 -6.18 20.91
N SER A 103 19.78 -5.00 21.32
CA SER A 103 18.98 -3.90 21.86
C SER A 103 18.34 -3.02 20.78
N PHE A 104 18.58 -3.28 19.49
CA PHE A 104 18.13 -2.44 18.37
C PHE A 104 16.67 -2.01 18.46
N ILE A 105 15.76 -2.94 18.77
CA ILE A 105 14.32 -2.64 18.83
C ILE A 105 14.01 -1.72 20.02
N SER A 106 14.59 -1.97 21.21
CA SER A 106 14.41 -1.12 22.38
C SER A 106 15.01 0.27 22.20
N ASP A 107 16.13 0.36 21.47
CA ASP A 107 16.82 1.64 21.22
C ASP A 107 16.05 2.51 20.20
N GLU A 108 15.51 1.90 19.12
CA GLU A 108 14.80 2.61 18.06
C GLU A 108 13.32 2.87 18.39
N TYR A 109 12.72 2.09 19.29
CA TYR A 109 11.31 2.16 19.65
C TYR A 109 11.12 2.08 21.19
N PRO A 110 11.67 3.03 21.97
CA PRO A 110 11.59 2.99 23.44
C PRO A 110 10.15 3.07 23.95
N ASP A 111 9.27 3.79 23.24
CA ASP A 111 7.84 3.93 23.55
C ASP A 111 6.94 2.97 22.76
N GLY A 112 7.54 1.94 22.13
CA GLY A 112 6.85 1.02 21.25
C GLY A 112 6.65 1.57 19.82
N TYR A 113 6.15 0.73 18.94
CA TYR A 113 5.91 1.09 17.54
C TYR A 113 4.59 1.82 17.37
N ASN A 114 4.62 2.98 16.71
CA ASN A 114 3.43 3.74 16.33
C ASN A 114 3.40 3.97 14.82
N SER A 115 2.41 3.37 14.15
CA SER A 115 2.23 3.45 12.69
C SER A 115 1.63 4.77 12.18
N ASN A 116 1.22 5.69 13.09
CA ASN A 116 0.39 6.83 12.74
C ASN A 116 1.12 8.04 12.11
N SER A 117 2.42 7.97 11.88
CA SER A 117 3.20 9.08 11.33
C SER A 117 3.35 9.00 9.81
N VAL A 118 2.29 9.32 9.06
CA VAL A 118 2.41 9.51 7.61
C VAL A 118 3.00 10.89 7.32
N SER A 119 4.12 10.95 6.60
CA SER A 119 4.74 12.23 6.21
C SER A 119 3.80 13.07 5.33
N ILE A 120 3.98 14.40 5.34
CA ILE A 120 3.18 15.32 4.51
C ILE A 120 3.26 14.93 3.02
N LYS A 121 4.46 14.62 2.53
CA LYS A 121 4.67 14.19 1.14
C LYS A 121 3.90 12.91 0.80
N ASN A 122 3.89 11.94 1.71
CA ASN A 122 3.15 10.70 1.50
C ASN A 122 1.64 10.93 1.51
N ARG A 123 1.13 11.87 2.33
CA ARG A 123 -0.30 12.26 2.31
C ARG A 123 -0.71 12.87 0.98
N GLU A 124 0.11 13.74 0.40
CA GLU A 124 -0.16 14.32 -0.93
C GLU A 124 -0.27 13.23 -2.01
N ILE A 125 0.62 12.24 -1.98
CA ILE A 125 0.56 11.08 -2.88
C ILE A 125 -0.74 10.29 -2.66
N LEU A 126 -1.15 10.08 -1.39
CA LEU A 126 -2.42 9.39 -1.09
C LEU A 126 -3.63 10.15 -1.64
N TYR A 127 -3.65 11.48 -1.58
CA TYR A 127 -4.73 12.29 -2.16
C TYR A 127 -4.79 12.14 -3.69
N CYS A 128 -3.63 12.14 -4.34
CA CYS A 128 -3.54 11.91 -5.78
C CYS A 128 -4.03 10.51 -6.18
N VAL A 129 -3.63 9.47 -5.43
CA VAL A 129 -4.06 8.08 -5.66
C VAL A 129 -5.56 7.92 -5.42
N ALA A 130 -6.10 8.46 -4.32
CA ALA A 130 -7.53 8.42 -4.04
C ALA A 130 -8.36 9.09 -5.16
N THR A 131 -7.89 10.24 -5.66
CA THR A 131 -8.52 10.93 -6.80
C THR A 131 -8.45 10.09 -8.06
N PHE A 132 -7.29 9.52 -8.38
CA PHE A 132 -7.12 8.65 -9.55
C PHE A 132 -8.05 7.44 -9.49
N VAL A 133 -8.07 6.73 -8.36
CA VAL A 133 -8.91 5.54 -8.18
C VAL A 133 -10.39 5.89 -8.32
N ASN A 134 -10.86 6.96 -7.66
CA ASN A 134 -12.23 7.43 -7.80
C ASN A 134 -12.56 7.79 -9.24
N PHE A 135 -11.66 8.47 -9.93
CA PHE A 135 -11.80 8.84 -11.33
C PHE A 135 -11.97 7.60 -12.22
N GLN A 136 -11.17 6.54 -12.01
CA GLN A 136 -11.31 5.27 -12.73
C GLN A 136 -12.68 4.61 -12.52
N TYR A 137 -13.19 4.60 -11.28
CA TYR A 137 -14.54 4.09 -10.98
C TYR A 137 -15.61 4.86 -11.73
N LEU A 138 -15.48 6.18 -11.82
CA LEU A 138 -16.46 7.02 -12.51
C LEU A 138 -16.36 6.92 -14.02
N LEU A 139 -15.15 6.81 -14.58
CA LEU A 139 -14.94 6.53 -16.00
C LEU A 139 -15.61 5.20 -16.39
N ARG A 140 -15.42 4.15 -15.58
CA ARG A 140 -16.10 2.87 -15.80
C ARG A 140 -17.62 3.02 -15.76
N ALA A 141 -18.16 3.76 -14.78
CA ALA A 141 -19.59 4.00 -14.68
C ALA A 141 -20.13 4.83 -15.86
N ALA A 142 -19.30 5.72 -16.42
CA ALA A 142 -19.66 6.51 -17.60
C ALA A 142 -19.55 5.72 -18.92
N SER A 143 -18.76 4.63 -18.95
CA SER A 143 -18.56 3.79 -20.15
C SER A 143 -19.56 2.62 -20.27
N ILE A 144 -20.55 2.51 -19.39
CA ILE A 144 -21.56 1.45 -19.46
C ILE A 144 -22.36 1.61 -20.75
N SER A 145 -22.53 0.53 -21.51
CA SER A 145 -23.34 0.49 -22.73
C SER A 145 -24.84 0.67 -22.44
N ASN A 146 -25.60 1.01 -23.46
CA ASN A 146 -27.07 1.20 -23.41
C ASN A 146 -27.52 2.36 -22.51
N GLN A 147 -26.74 3.42 -22.42
CA GLN A 147 -27.21 4.68 -21.82
C GLN A 147 -28.29 5.32 -22.72
N LEU A 148 -29.16 6.09 -22.10
CA LEU A 148 -30.19 6.83 -22.85
C LEU A 148 -29.55 7.77 -23.89
N LYS A 149 -30.07 7.77 -25.12
CA LYS A 149 -29.60 8.68 -26.19
C LYS A 149 -29.71 10.13 -25.71
N GLY A 150 -28.63 10.89 -25.87
CA GLY A 150 -28.55 12.29 -25.45
C GLY A 150 -28.17 12.53 -24.00
N PHE A 151 -28.02 11.48 -23.17
CA PHE A 151 -27.62 11.57 -21.75
C PHE A 151 -26.28 10.84 -21.48
N ASN A 152 -25.28 11.16 -22.28
CA ASN A 152 -23.93 10.62 -22.03
C ASN A 152 -23.41 11.18 -20.73
N LYS A 153 -23.10 10.30 -19.78
CA LYS A 153 -22.49 10.69 -18.51
C LYS A 153 -21.05 11.16 -18.75
N THR A 154 -20.79 12.43 -18.44
CA THR A 154 -19.43 12.99 -18.43
C THR A 154 -18.85 12.94 -17.03
N VAL A 155 -17.55 12.68 -16.92
CA VAL A 155 -16.82 12.68 -15.65
C VAL A 155 -16.04 13.98 -15.54
N GLY A 156 -16.35 14.78 -14.51
CA GLY A 156 -15.62 16.02 -14.23
C GLY A 156 -14.18 15.72 -13.81
N ASN A 157 -13.31 16.68 -13.97
CA ASN A 157 -11.89 16.57 -13.65
C ASN A 157 -11.47 17.30 -12.35
N MET A 158 -12.42 17.94 -11.67
CA MET A 158 -12.18 18.64 -10.39
C MET A 158 -12.84 17.87 -9.26
N TRP A 159 -12.07 17.57 -8.21
CA TRP A 159 -12.51 16.77 -7.09
C TRP A 159 -12.08 17.39 -5.77
N ASN A 160 -12.82 17.08 -4.69
CA ASN A 160 -12.43 17.41 -3.33
C ASN A 160 -12.13 16.11 -2.57
N VAL A 161 -10.90 15.98 -2.08
CA VAL A 161 -10.51 14.91 -1.16
C VAL A 161 -10.71 15.41 0.25
N VAL A 162 -11.43 14.63 1.07
CA VAL A 162 -11.69 14.93 2.48
C VAL A 162 -10.80 14.05 3.34
N ASP A 163 -9.91 14.66 4.11
CA ASP A 163 -9.05 14.00 5.10
C ASP A 163 -9.35 14.58 6.48
N GLY A 164 -10.17 13.89 7.25
CA GLY A 164 -10.71 14.37 8.51
C GLY A 164 -11.52 15.66 8.31
N LYS A 165 -11.00 16.78 8.83
CA LYS A 165 -11.62 18.12 8.69
C LYS A 165 -11.08 18.93 7.50
N LYS A 166 -10.10 18.39 6.77
CA LYS A 166 -9.46 19.10 5.65
C LYS A 166 -10.17 18.76 4.35
N ASN A 167 -10.45 19.79 3.54
CA ASN A 167 -10.92 19.66 2.17
C ASN A 167 -9.81 20.11 1.23
N ILE A 168 -9.40 19.23 0.34
CA ILE A 168 -8.30 19.44 -0.58
C ILE A 168 -8.82 19.34 -2.00
N SER A 169 -8.76 20.44 -2.76
CA SER A 169 -9.14 20.45 -4.17
C SER A 169 -8.05 19.81 -5.02
N VAL A 170 -8.44 18.88 -5.86
CA VAL A 170 -7.56 18.12 -6.75
C VAL A 170 -8.12 18.14 -8.15
N LYS A 171 -7.28 18.46 -9.15
CA LYS A 171 -7.64 18.38 -10.57
C LYS A 171 -6.90 17.20 -11.18
N ILE A 172 -7.59 16.39 -11.98
CA ILE A 172 -7.01 15.26 -12.71
C ILE A 172 -7.34 15.37 -14.20
N ASN A 173 -6.32 15.20 -15.05
CA ASN A 173 -6.48 15.17 -16.50
C ASN A 173 -5.75 13.94 -17.07
N PHE A 174 -6.33 13.33 -18.10
CA PHE A 174 -5.61 12.32 -18.87
C PHE A 174 -4.72 13.01 -19.92
N ASN A 175 -3.44 12.64 -19.92
CA ASN A 175 -2.46 13.16 -20.86
C ASN A 175 -2.22 12.12 -21.98
N ASN A 176 -2.78 12.38 -23.15
CA ASN A 176 -2.68 11.47 -24.30
C ASN A 176 -1.23 11.31 -24.81
N PHE A 177 -0.36 12.29 -24.64
CA PHE A 177 1.02 12.24 -25.15
C PHE A 177 1.87 11.22 -24.42
N ASN A 178 1.72 11.16 -23.09
CA ASN A 178 2.54 10.30 -22.25
C ASN A 178 1.78 9.05 -21.75
N ASN A 179 0.50 8.92 -22.09
CA ASN A 179 -0.41 7.90 -21.56
C ASN A 179 -0.41 7.85 -20.01
N ASN A 180 -0.38 9.04 -19.39
CA ASN A 180 -0.34 9.25 -17.95
C ASN A 180 -1.55 10.07 -17.51
N TYR A 181 -1.78 10.13 -16.20
CA TYR A 181 -2.71 11.08 -15.59
C TYR A 181 -1.92 12.18 -14.88
N ASP A 182 -2.20 13.41 -15.26
CA ASP A 182 -1.65 14.59 -14.60
C ASP A 182 -2.59 15.02 -13.48
N VAL A 183 -2.09 15.00 -12.25
CA VAL A 183 -2.83 15.37 -11.06
C VAL A 183 -2.26 16.64 -10.47
N TYR A 184 -3.10 17.63 -10.28
CA TYR A 184 -2.74 18.95 -9.72
C TYR A 184 -3.35 19.07 -8.33
N LEU A 185 -2.49 19.20 -7.34
CA LEU A 185 -2.84 19.33 -5.92
C LEU A 185 -2.21 20.58 -5.36
N LEU A 186 -3.01 21.53 -4.94
CA LEU A 186 -2.52 22.88 -4.54
C LEU A 186 -1.71 23.48 -5.70
N ASN A 187 -0.44 23.81 -5.46
CA ASN A 187 0.49 24.34 -6.49
C ASN A 187 1.49 23.27 -6.99
N LYS A 188 1.18 21.97 -6.76
CA LYS A 188 2.05 20.86 -7.16
C LYS A 188 1.41 20.05 -8.28
N HIS A 189 2.27 19.49 -9.13
CA HIS A 189 1.91 18.58 -10.20
C HIS A 189 2.49 17.20 -9.92
N PHE A 190 1.69 16.16 -10.14
CA PHE A 190 2.09 14.75 -10.03
C PHE A 190 1.69 14.02 -11.31
N SER A 191 2.61 13.26 -11.86
CA SER A 191 2.33 12.39 -13.01
C SER A 191 2.11 10.96 -12.54
N ILE A 192 0.94 10.39 -12.84
CA ILE A 192 0.57 9.03 -12.43
C ILE A 192 0.43 8.14 -13.66
N LYS A 193 1.21 7.07 -13.69
CA LYS A 193 1.08 5.98 -14.67
C LYS A 193 0.77 4.68 -13.96
N SER A 194 -0.37 4.07 -14.28
CA SER A 194 -0.82 2.83 -13.65
C SER A 194 -1.57 1.95 -14.63
N ASN A 195 -1.32 0.65 -14.55
CA ASN A 195 -2.10 -0.39 -15.26
C ASN A 195 -3.12 -1.06 -14.32
N TRP A 196 -3.38 -0.46 -13.15
CA TRP A 196 -4.32 -1.00 -12.18
C TRP A 196 -5.74 -1.11 -12.75
N LYS A 197 -6.39 -2.19 -12.43
CA LYS A 197 -7.79 -2.44 -12.83
C LYS A 197 -8.67 -2.49 -11.59
N ILE A 198 -9.88 -1.97 -11.71
CA ILE A 198 -10.90 -2.01 -10.65
C ILE A 198 -11.15 -3.46 -10.24
N GLY A 199 -11.16 -3.71 -8.92
CA GLY A 199 -11.32 -5.03 -8.32
C GLY A 199 -10.02 -5.67 -7.85
N TYR A 200 -8.84 -5.14 -8.27
CA TYR A 200 -7.57 -5.58 -7.71
C TYR A 200 -7.28 -4.80 -6.42
N PRO A 201 -7.05 -5.48 -5.28
CA PRO A 201 -6.85 -4.81 -4.00
C PRO A 201 -5.49 -4.12 -3.88
N LEU A 202 -4.48 -4.61 -4.62
CA LEU A 202 -3.16 -4.01 -4.68
C LEU A 202 -3.08 -3.06 -5.88
N PHE A 203 -2.98 -1.76 -5.58
CA PHE A 203 -2.74 -0.72 -6.56
C PHE A 203 -1.24 -0.52 -6.74
N SER A 204 -0.77 -0.47 -7.98
CA SER A 204 0.60 -0.09 -8.31
C SER A 204 0.61 1.05 -9.31
N ALA A 205 1.46 2.03 -9.08
CA ALA A 205 1.63 3.16 -9.98
C ALA A 205 3.07 3.70 -9.96
N ILE A 206 3.51 4.21 -11.09
CA ILE A 206 4.68 5.07 -11.17
C ILE A 206 4.17 6.49 -10.97
N ILE A 207 4.60 7.12 -9.87
CA ILE A 207 4.28 8.50 -9.53
C ILE A 207 5.58 9.29 -9.52
N ASP A 208 5.70 10.30 -10.36
CA ASP A 208 6.92 11.10 -10.53
C ASP A 208 8.19 10.24 -10.68
N ASN A 209 8.13 9.24 -11.57
CA ASN A 209 9.19 8.29 -11.88
C ASN A 209 9.55 7.31 -10.74
N LYS A 210 8.79 7.28 -9.65
CA LYS A 210 8.96 6.32 -8.56
C LYS A 210 7.80 5.34 -8.50
N LEU A 211 8.12 4.04 -8.41
CA LEU A 211 7.12 2.99 -8.26
C LEU A 211 6.60 2.97 -6.82
N HIS A 212 5.27 2.95 -6.69
CA HIS A 212 4.56 2.88 -5.42
C HIS A 212 3.54 1.74 -5.44
N TYR A 213 3.30 1.16 -4.27
CA TYR A 213 2.27 0.17 -4.05
C TYR A 213 1.35 0.63 -2.92
N PHE A 214 0.04 0.41 -3.09
CA PHE A 214 -0.97 0.76 -2.10
C PHE A 214 -1.99 -0.36 -2.00
N ALA A 215 -2.33 -0.75 -0.79
CA ALA A 215 -3.53 -1.52 -0.54
C ALA A 215 -4.73 -0.57 -0.62
N ILE A 216 -5.69 -0.88 -1.49
CA ILE A 216 -6.89 -0.06 -1.65
C ILE A 216 -8.10 -0.86 -1.23
N ASN A 217 -8.74 -0.40 -0.17
CA ASN A 217 -10.04 -0.89 0.25
C ASN A 217 -11.07 0.23 0.11
N ARG A 218 -12.17 -0.05 -0.61
CA ARG A 218 -13.24 0.91 -0.82
C ARG A 218 -14.41 0.58 0.10
N ASP A 219 -14.82 1.57 0.87
CA ASP A 219 -15.96 1.52 1.79
C ASP A 219 -16.94 2.64 1.40
N GLY A 220 -17.88 2.32 0.52
CA GLY A 220 -18.78 3.30 -0.10
C GLY A 220 -18.03 4.35 -0.92
N VAL A 221 -18.00 5.58 -0.42
CA VAL A 221 -17.26 6.71 -1.04
C VAL A 221 -15.88 6.93 -0.42
N ARG A 222 -15.52 6.15 0.60
CA ARG A 222 -14.24 6.26 1.29
C ARG A 222 -13.22 5.26 0.73
N PHE A 223 -11.97 5.63 0.80
CA PHE A 223 -10.82 4.74 0.54
C PHE A 223 -10.00 4.58 1.82
N LYS A 224 -9.60 3.36 2.08
CA LYS A 224 -8.72 2.96 3.18
C LYS A 224 -7.49 2.28 2.61
#